data_e4b796cc7a379cf6eb21867026fb5214
#
_entry.id   e4b796cc7a379cf6eb21867026fb5214
#
_cell.length_a   1.000
_cell.length_b   1.000
_cell.length_c   1.000
_cell.angle_alpha   90.00
_cell.angle_beta   90.00
_cell.angle_gamma   90.00
#
_symmetry.space_group_name_H-M   'P 1'
#
loop_
_entity.id
_entity.type
_entity.pdbx_description
1 polymer ?
#
loop_
_entity_poly.entity_id
_entity_poly.type
_entity_poly.pdbx_seq_one_letter_code
_entity_poly.pdbx_strand_id
1 'polypeptide(L)'
;FIALAPDGLSSLGGYPGNDADGKEMQRQIDREKLLNDFFNGFEFLYNHDDTTKKIGAVGFCYGGGVCNALAVAYPELSASVPFYGSQAKSEDVPRIKSPLLLHFAELDERINKGWPEYEAALKNNKKDYTAHMYKDCNHGFHNDSTPRYDEKNANLAWDRTITFFNKHLA
;
A
#
# COMPACT_ATOMS: atom_id res chain seq x y z
N PHE A 1 7.66 1.82 16.06
CA PHE A 1 6.85 2.69 15.18
C PHE A 1 5.54 3.08 15.86
N ILE A 2 5.04 4.30 15.58
CA ILE A 2 3.64 4.68 15.81
C ILE A 2 2.88 4.28 14.54
N ALA A 3 1.71 3.64 14.67
CA ALA A 3 0.91 3.22 13.53
C ALA A 3 -0.48 3.86 13.58
N LEU A 4 -0.96 4.34 12.44
CA LEU A 4 -2.31 4.81 12.21
C LEU A 4 -2.97 3.97 11.12
N ALA A 5 -4.13 3.41 11.41
CA ALA A 5 -4.96 2.69 10.44
C ALA A 5 -6.32 3.43 10.33
N PRO A 6 -6.49 4.31 9.33
CA PRO A 6 -7.78 4.96 9.12
C PRO A 6 -8.88 3.94 8.80
N ASP A 7 -10.03 4.06 9.48
CA ASP A 7 -11.19 3.23 9.17
C ASP A 7 -11.91 3.74 7.92
N GLY A 8 -11.73 3.05 6.81
CA GLY A 8 -12.36 3.39 5.55
C GLY A 8 -13.89 3.31 5.52
N LEU A 9 -14.51 2.66 6.52
CA LEU A 9 -15.97 2.57 6.66
C LEU A 9 -16.55 3.62 7.63
N SER A 10 -15.72 4.45 8.24
CA SER A 10 -16.15 5.41 9.28
C SER A 10 -17.29 6.31 8.83
N SER A 11 -17.34 6.73 7.56
CA SER A 11 -18.42 7.54 7.00
C SER A 11 -19.79 6.84 6.96
N LEU A 12 -19.79 5.51 7.06
CA LEU A 12 -20.98 4.66 7.07
C LEU A 12 -21.23 4.02 8.44
N GLY A 13 -20.55 4.50 9.49
CA GLY A 13 -20.71 4.02 10.85
C GLY A 13 -19.62 3.03 11.32
N GLY A 14 -18.59 2.79 10.49
CA GLY A 14 -17.48 1.90 10.81
C GLY A 14 -17.72 0.44 10.41
N TYR A 15 -16.76 -0.43 10.77
CA TYR A 15 -16.84 -1.85 10.44
C TYR A 15 -18.04 -2.52 11.14
N PRO A 16 -18.93 -3.22 10.42
CA PRO A 16 -20.19 -3.75 10.95
C PRO A 16 -20.05 -5.04 11.78
N GLY A 17 -18.82 -5.51 12.00
CA GLY A 17 -18.55 -6.74 12.78
C GLY A 17 -18.53 -8.03 11.96
N ASN A 18 -18.78 -7.97 10.67
CA ASN A 18 -18.65 -9.12 9.76
C ASN A 18 -18.29 -8.69 8.33
N ASP A 19 -17.63 -9.58 7.59
CA ASP A 19 -17.09 -9.28 6.26
C ASP A 19 -18.17 -9.15 5.18
N ALA A 20 -19.32 -9.81 5.32
CA ALA A 20 -20.38 -9.76 4.33
C ALA A 20 -21.00 -8.37 4.26
N ASP A 21 -21.38 -7.81 5.41
CA ASP A 21 -21.94 -6.46 5.51
C ASP A 21 -20.86 -5.41 5.22
N GLY A 22 -19.63 -5.62 5.69
CA GLY A 22 -18.50 -4.73 5.38
C GLY A 22 -18.25 -4.64 3.87
N LYS A 23 -18.35 -5.74 3.14
CA LYS A 23 -18.21 -5.76 1.68
C LYS A 23 -19.36 -5.03 0.98
N GLU A 24 -20.57 -5.12 1.49
CA GLU A 24 -21.71 -4.37 0.95
C GLU A 24 -21.56 -2.86 1.21
N MET A 25 -21.12 -2.48 2.43
CA MET A 25 -20.80 -1.09 2.74
C MET A 25 -19.70 -0.51 1.84
N GLN A 26 -18.65 -1.29 1.54
CA GLN A 26 -17.58 -0.84 0.63
C GLN A 26 -18.08 -0.47 -0.78
N ARG A 27 -19.19 -1.03 -1.24
CA ARG A 27 -19.79 -0.66 -2.54
C ARG A 27 -20.46 0.70 -2.54
N GLN A 28 -20.83 1.19 -1.36
CA GLN A 28 -21.54 2.45 -1.17
C GLN A 28 -20.58 3.62 -0.89
N ILE A 29 -19.29 3.34 -0.65
CA ILE A 29 -18.31 4.37 -0.34
C ILE A 29 -17.99 5.20 -1.59
N ASP A 30 -18.00 6.51 -1.43
CA ASP A 30 -17.34 7.43 -2.35
C ASP A 30 -15.82 7.19 -2.32
N ARG A 31 -15.29 6.72 -3.45
CA ARG A 31 -13.88 6.32 -3.56
C ARG A 31 -12.91 7.49 -3.48
N GLU A 32 -13.32 8.66 -3.92
CA GLU A 32 -12.51 9.88 -3.81
C GLU A 32 -12.43 10.31 -2.35
N LYS A 33 -13.57 10.34 -1.66
CA LYS A 33 -13.60 10.61 -0.23
C LYS A 33 -12.75 9.61 0.55
N LEU A 34 -12.88 8.31 0.25
CA LEU A 34 -12.08 7.28 0.91
C LEU A 34 -10.57 7.51 0.73
N LEU A 35 -10.13 7.84 -0.48
CA LEU A 35 -8.72 8.15 -0.75
C LEU A 35 -8.27 9.39 0.04
N ASN A 36 -9.11 10.43 0.09
CA ASN A 36 -8.83 11.64 0.85
C ASN A 36 -8.74 11.36 2.37
N ASP A 37 -9.53 10.42 2.91
CA ASP A 37 -9.42 10.02 4.32
C ASP A 37 -8.02 9.41 4.63
N PHE A 38 -7.44 8.65 3.71
CA PHE A 38 -6.06 8.16 3.86
C PHE A 38 -5.02 9.28 3.70
N PHE A 39 -5.25 10.23 2.81
CA PHE A 39 -4.40 11.43 2.68
C PHE A 39 -4.42 12.26 3.97
N ASN A 40 -5.60 12.49 4.54
CA ASN A 40 -5.73 13.15 5.83
C ASN A 40 -5.04 12.36 6.97
N GLY A 41 -5.02 11.03 6.89
CA GLY A 41 -4.26 10.19 7.82
C GLY A 41 -2.74 10.44 7.74
N PHE A 42 -2.20 10.60 6.53
CA PHE A 42 -0.80 11.01 6.34
C PHE A 42 -0.54 12.40 6.94
N GLU A 43 -1.39 13.39 6.61
CA GLU A 43 -1.26 14.75 7.13
C GLU A 43 -1.34 14.79 8.65
N PHE A 44 -2.25 14.02 9.25
CA PHE A 44 -2.37 13.90 10.69
C PHE A 44 -1.06 13.40 11.31
N LEU A 45 -0.50 12.30 10.82
CA LEU A 45 0.78 11.78 11.35
C LEU A 45 1.94 12.74 11.09
N TYR A 46 1.99 13.34 9.91
CA TYR A 46 3.08 14.25 9.55
C TYR A 46 3.09 15.49 10.43
N ASN A 47 1.94 15.97 10.90
CA ASN A 47 1.81 17.13 11.76
C ASN A 47 1.76 16.78 13.27
N HIS A 48 1.68 15.50 13.64
CA HIS A 48 1.58 15.08 15.03
C HIS A 48 2.90 15.28 15.79
N ASP A 49 2.85 15.85 17.01
CA ASP A 49 4.04 16.22 17.77
C ASP A 49 4.91 15.02 18.17
N ASP A 50 4.29 13.86 18.40
CA ASP A 50 4.99 12.63 18.82
C ASP A 50 5.66 11.88 17.66
N THR A 51 5.62 12.39 16.42
CA THR A 51 6.25 11.77 15.27
C THR A 51 7.58 12.43 14.89
N THR A 52 8.48 11.64 14.29
CA THR A 52 9.75 12.14 13.74
C THR A 52 9.56 12.81 12.37
N LYS A 53 8.36 12.91 11.86
CA LYS A 53 7.99 13.32 10.49
C LYS A 53 8.50 12.37 9.40
N LYS A 54 9.15 11.26 9.76
CA LYS A 54 9.49 10.18 8.84
C LYS A 54 8.30 9.22 8.76
N ILE A 55 7.47 9.42 7.76
CA ILE A 55 6.22 8.67 7.59
C ILE A 55 6.38 7.62 6.50
N GLY A 56 6.05 6.38 6.81
CA GLY A 56 5.94 5.29 5.85
C GLY A 56 4.50 4.85 5.65
N ALA A 57 4.20 4.33 4.48
CA ALA A 57 2.91 3.72 4.18
C ALA A 57 3.07 2.24 3.84
N VAL A 58 2.26 1.38 4.44
CA VAL A 58 2.10 -0.03 4.08
C VAL A 58 0.63 -0.33 3.86
N GLY A 59 0.32 -1.09 2.83
CA GLY A 59 -1.07 -1.43 2.54
C GLY A 59 -1.21 -2.64 1.63
N PHE A 60 -2.36 -3.31 1.76
CA PHE A 60 -2.67 -4.57 1.12
C PHE A 60 -3.85 -4.40 0.16
N CYS A 61 -3.81 -5.03 -1.01
CA CYS A 61 -4.89 -4.97 -1.99
C CYS A 61 -5.23 -3.51 -2.37
N TYR A 62 -6.42 -3.03 -2.02
CA TYR A 62 -6.80 -1.62 -2.15
C TYR A 62 -5.80 -0.70 -1.44
N GLY A 63 -5.41 -1.05 -0.22
CA GLY A 63 -4.40 -0.30 0.56
C GLY A 63 -3.03 -0.26 -0.12
N GLY A 64 -2.65 -1.26 -0.91
CA GLY A 64 -1.45 -1.20 -1.75
C GLY A 64 -1.57 -0.14 -2.86
N GLY A 65 -2.75 0.01 -3.44
CA GLY A 65 -3.06 1.13 -4.34
C GLY A 65 -2.98 2.50 -3.65
N VAL A 66 -3.48 2.59 -2.41
CA VAL A 66 -3.36 3.80 -1.58
C VAL A 66 -1.90 4.15 -1.31
N CYS A 67 -1.03 3.17 -1.03
CA CYS A 67 0.41 3.40 -0.86
C CYS A 67 1.05 4.03 -2.10
N ASN A 68 0.71 3.55 -3.29
CA ASN A 68 1.16 4.17 -4.55
C ASN A 68 0.60 5.59 -4.73
N ALA A 69 -0.66 5.82 -4.39
CA ALA A 69 -1.28 7.15 -4.47
C ALA A 69 -0.63 8.14 -3.48
N LEU A 70 -0.34 7.72 -2.25
CA LEU A 70 0.40 8.52 -1.26
C LEU A 70 1.80 8.87 -1.76
N ALA A 71 2.53 7.92 -2.37
CA ALA A 71 3.87 8.16 -2.92
C ALA A 71 3.85 9.19 -4.07
N VAL A 72 2.75 9.26 -4.84
CA VAL A 72 2.56 10.27 -5.89
C VAL A 72 2.17 11.62 -5.31
N ALA A 73 1.30 11.63 -4.28
CA ALA A 73 0.74 12.86 -3.73
C ALA A 73 1.71 13.60 -2.79
N TYR A 74 2.51 12.84 -2.03
CA TYR A 74 3.36 13.39 -0.96
C TYR A 74 4.85 13.14 -1.21
N PRO A 75 5.59 14.13 -1.71
CA PRO A 75 7.04 14.05 -1.84
C PRO A 75 7.77 13.83 -0.50
N GLU A 76 7.12 14.16 0.62
CA GLU A 76 7.61 14.01 1.98
C GLU A 76 7.46 12.58 2.52
N LEU A 77 6.71 11.71 1.86
CA LEU A 77 6.58 10.31 2.25
C LEU A 77 7.96 9.65 2.24
N SER A 78 8.37 9.09 3.37
CA SER A 78 9.72 8.57 3.56
C SER A 78 9.89 7.14 3.04
N ALA A 79 8.81 6.37 2.93
CA ALA A 79 8.82 4.99 2.40
C ALA A 79 7.41 4.54 1.99
N SER A 80 7.30 3.75 0.93
CA SER A 80 6.02 3.18 0.50
C SER A 80 6.14 1.68 0.21
N VAL A 81 5.25 0.89 0.81
CA VAL A 81 5.25 -0.58 0.72
C VAL A 81 3.88 -1.11 0.28
N PRO A 82 3.58 -1.09 -1.02
CA PRO A 82 2.36 -1.67 -1.55
C PRO A 82 2.47 -3.19 -1.71
N PHE A 83 1.51 -3.92 -1.12
CA PHE A 83 1.29 -5.35 -1.34
C PHE A 83 0.16 -5.53 -2.36
N TYR A 84 0.46 -6.19 -3.48
CA TYR A 84 -0.47 -6.56 -4.56
C TYR A 84 -1.55 -5.50 -4.81
N GLY A 85 -1.12 -4.22 -4.86
CA GLY A 85 -1.97 -3.07 -5.11
C GLY A 85 -1.90 -2.56 -6.55
N SER A 86 -2.90 -1.78 -6.95
CA SER A 86 -2.88 -1.09 -8.24
C SER A 86 -1.71 -0.12 -8.32
N GLN A 87 -1.03 -0.09 -9.45
CA GLN A 87 0.09 0.81 -9.71
C GLN A 87 -0.38 2.25 -9.92
N ALA A 88 0.54 3.20 -9.71
CA ALA A 88 0.35 4.57 -10.15
C ALA A 88 0.39 4.65 -11.69
N LYS A 89 -0.25 5.66 -12.26
CA LYS A 89 -0.16 5.90 -13.69
C LYS A 89 1.26 6.32 -14.08
N SER A 90 1.71 5.93 -15.27
CA SER A 90 3.06 6.23 -15.75
C SER A 90 3.36 7.73 -15.78
N GLU A 91 2.36 8.56 -16.09
CA GLU A 91 2.44 10.03 -16.10
C GLU A 91 2.66 10.66 -14.70
N ASP A 92 2.25 9.96 -13.63
CA ASP A 92 2.41 10.41 -12.24
C ASP A 92 3.73 9.96 -11.60
N VAL A 93 4.40 8.96 -12.16
CA VAL A 93 5.65 8.39 -11.62
C VAL A 93 6.75 9.45 -11.40
N PRO A 94 6.92 10.49 -12.25
CA PRO A 94 7.90 11.56 -11.99
C PRO A 94 7.75 12.24 -10.64
N ARG A 95 6.54 12.28 -10.08
CA ARG A 95 6.22 12.92 -8.78
C ARG A 95 6.70 12.12 -7.57
N ILE A 96 6.84 10.79 -7.70
CA ILE A 96 7.28 9.90 -6.63
C ILE A 96 8.69 10.28 -6.18
N LYS A 97 8.88 10.53 -4.89
CA LYS A 97 10.19 10.80 -4.26
C LYS A 97 10.57 9.73 -3.25
N SER A 98 9.59 9.08 -2.63
CA SER A 98 9.84 8.00 -1.68
C SER A 98 10.45 6.78 -2.34
N PRO A 99 11.36 6.07 -1.67
CA PRO A 99 11.71 4.71 -2.05
C PRO A 99 10.49 3.79 -1.95
N LEU A 100 10.42 2.81 -2.86
CA LEU A 100 9.31 1.87 -2.97
C LEU A 100 9.80 0.44 -2.71
N LEU A 101 9.05 -0.32 -1.91
CA LEU A 101 9.21 -1.77 -1.77
C LEU A 101 7.92 -2.44 -2.23
N LEU A 102 7.95 -3.04 -3.42
CA LEU A 102 6.77 -3.56 -4.10
C LEU A 102 6.66 -5.07 -3.93
N HIS A 103 5.53 -5.55 -3.41
CA HIS A 103 5.27 -6.98 -3.22
C HIS A 103 4.15 -7.44 -4.17
N PHE A 104 4.50 -8.33 -5.10
CA PHE A 104 3.58 -8.91 -6.09
C PHE A 104 3.37 -10.40 -5.84
N ALA A 105 2.18 -10.89 -6.11
CA ALA A 105 1.86 -12.31 -6.15
C ALA A 105 1.92 -12.80 -7.60
N GLU A 106 2.66 -13.89 -7.89
CA GLU A 106 2.90 -14.36 -9.26
C GLU A 106 1.59 -14.68 -10.01
N LEU A 107 0.61 -15.26 -9.31
CA LEU A 107 -0.67 -15.67 -9.90
C LEU A 107 -1.72 -14.55 -9.95
N ASP A 108 -1.38 -13.31 -9.57
CA ASP A 108 -2.29 -12.16 -9.66
C ASP A 108 -2.19 -11.46 -11.01
N GLU A 109 -2.73 -12.10 -12.05
CA GLU A 109 -2.69 -11.58 -13.43
C GLU A 109 -3.24 -10.15 -13.53
N ARG A 110 -4.29 -9.84 -12.76
CA ARG A 110 -4.94 -8.52 -12.78
C ARG A 110 -4.01 -7.39 -12.36
N ILE A 111 -3.26 -7.58 -11.30
CA ILE A 111 -2.29 -6.59 -10.81
C ILE A 111 -1.03 -6.62 -11.66
N ASN A 112 -0.53 -7.83 -12.00
CA ASN A 112 0.72 -7.99 -12.71
C ASN A 112 0.67 -7.45 -14.14
N LYS A 113 -0.52 -7.37 -14.77
CA LYS A 113 -0.70 -6.79 -16.10
C LYS A 113 -0.16 -5.37 -16.23
N GLY A 114 -0.24 -4.54 -15.18
CA GLY A 114 0.26 -3.17 -15.18
C GLY A 114 1.75 -3.05 -14.83
N TRP A 115 2.36 -4.12 -14.30
CA TRP A 115 3.73 -4.07 -13.78
C TRP A 115 4.79 -3.69 -14.84
N PRO A 116 4.82 -4.27 -16.06
CA PRO A 116 5.85 -3.92 -17.05
C PRO A 116 5.87 -2.44 -17.41
N GLU A 117 4.69 -1.81 -17.55
CA GLU A 117 4.58 -0.39 -17.84
C GLU A 117 5.05 0.47 -16.65
N TYR A 118 4.61 0.11 -15.44
CA TYR A 118 4.99 0.81 -14.23
C TYR A 118 6.49 0.70 -13.96
N GLU A 119 7.07 -0.49 -14.10
CA GLU A 119 8.51 -0.71 -13.96
C GLU A 119 9.31 0.13 -14.96
N ALA A 120 8.89 0.15 -16.22
CA ALA A 120 9.52 0.98 -17.24
C ALA A 120 9.48 2.48 -16.86
N ALA A 121 8.34 2.97 -16.34
CA ALA A 121 8.21 4.34 -15.89
C ALA A 121 9.12 4.63 -14.67
N LEU A 122 9.21 3.72 -13.69
CA LEU A 122 10.12 3.84 -12.54
C LEU A 122 11.59 3.92 -13.00
N LYS A 123 12.02 3.03 -13.91
CA LYS A 123 13.37 3.02 -14.46
C LYS A 123 13.70 4.30 -15.22
N ASN A 124 12.81 4.72 -16.12
CA ASN A 124 13.00 5.92 -16.96
C ASN A 124 13.13 7.18 -16.11
N ASN A 125 12.41 7.24 -14.96
CA ASN A 125 12.46 8.35 -14.03
C ASN A 125 13.48 8.16 -12.89
N LYS A 126 14.33 7.13 -12.97
CA LYS A 126 15.40 6.83 -11.99
C LYS A 126 14.88 6.77 -10.55
N LYS A 127 13.70 6.15 -10.34
CA LYS A 127 13.12 6.02 -9.02
C LYS A 127 13.81 4.92 -8.21
N ASP A 128 13.94 5.13 -6.89
CA ASP A 128 14.43 4.11 -5.97
C ASP A 128 13.30 3.10 -5.70
N TYR A 129 13.47 1.87 -6.15
CA TYR A 129 12.49 0.81 -5.90
C TYR A 129 13.14 -0.57 -5.83
N THR A 130 12.51 -1.43 -5.07
CA THR A 130 12.76 -2.88 -5.05
C THR A 130 11.44 -3.59 -5.24
N ALA A 131 11.39 -4.56 -6.16
CA ALA A 131 10.19 -5.36 -6.41
C ALA A 131 10.46 -6.84 -6.14
N HIS A 132 9.52 -7.50 -5.48
CA HIS A 132 9.54 -8.93 -5.21
C HIS A 132 8.28 -9.59 -5.78
N MET A 133 8.49 -10.58 -6.64
CA MET A 133 7.44 -11.46 -7.15
C MET A 133 7.48 -12.77 -6.33
N TYR A 134 6.38 -13.08 -5.61
CA TYR A 134 6.29 -14.29 -4.79
C TYR A 134 5.70 -15.42 -5.60
N LYS A 135 6.54 -16.44 -5.83
CA LYS A 135 6.21 -17.59 -6.68
C LYS A 135 5.04 -18.38 -6.11
N ASP A 136 4.17 -18.86 -6.98
CA ASP A 136 2.98 -19.67 -6.69
C ASP A 136 1.96 -18.99 -5.74
N CYS A 137 2.13 -17.70 -5.41
CA CYS A 137 1.23 -16.93 -4.57
C CYS A 137 0.08 -16.28 -5.35
N ASN A 138 -1.11 -16.27 -4.74
CA ASN A 138 -2.29 -15.58 -5.24
C ASN A 138 -2.41 -14.17 -4.64
N HIS A 139 -3.29 -13.35 -5.24
CA HIS A 139 -3.73 -12.08 -4.64
C HIS A 139 -4.19 -12.30 -3.20
N GLY A 140 -3.63 -11.54 -2.26
CA GLY A 140 -3.97 -11.68 -0.83
C GLY A 140 -3.20 -12.77 -0.10
N PHE A 141 -2.03 -13.22 -0.60
CA PHE A 141 -1.22 -14.25 0.04
C PHE A 141 -0.77 -13.92 1.47
N HIS A 142 -0.82 -12.67 1.86
CA HIS A 142 -0.48 -12.21 3.21
C HIS A 142 -1.70 -12.21 4.17
N ASN A 143 -2.90 -12.51 3.70
CA ASN A 143 -4.11 -12.51 4.51
C ASN A 143 -4.40 -13.90 5.09
N ASP A 144 -4.14 -14.07 6.38
CA ASP A 144 -4.32 -15.32 7.14
C ASP A 144 -5.79 -15.72 7.35
N SER A 145 -6.74 -14.82 7.08
CA SER A 145 -8.17 -15.13 7.14
C SER A 145 -8.72 -15.82 5.89
N THR A 146 -7.88 -16.11 4.88
CA THR A 146 -8.31 -16.68 3.60
C THR A 146 -7.48 -17.92 3.21
N PRO A 147 -8.05 -18.84 2.41
CA PRO A 147 -7.32 -20.01 1.90
C PRO A 147 -6.14 -19.68 0.97
N ARG A 148 -5.97 -18.43 0.60
CA ARG A 148 -4.85 -17.94 -0.23
C ARG A 148 -3.61 -17.58 0.57
N TYR A 149 -3.70 -17.68 1.89
CA TYR A 149 -2.58 -17.39 2.77
C TYR A 149 -1.41 -18.32 2.50
N ASP A 150 -0.24 -17.74 2.32
CA ASP A 150 1.03 -18.45 2.24
C ASP A 150 1.94 -17.94 3.36
N GLU A 151 1.97 -18.69 4.46
CA GLU A 151 2.68 -18.30 5.68
C GLU A 151 4.16 -17.98 5.41
N LYS A 152 4.84 -18.83 4.64
CA LYS A 152 6.26 -18.66 4.34
C LYS A 152 6.53 -17.36 3.59
N ASN A 153 5.77 -17.09 2.53
CA ASN A 153 5.95 -15.90 1.72
C ASN A 153 5.41 -14.65 2.42
N ALA A 154 4.35 -14.77 3.23
CA ALA A 154 3.85 -13.68 4.06
C ALA A 154 4.89 -13.22 5.08
N ASN A 155 5.49 -14.15 5.83
CA ASN A 155 6.55 -13.86 6.79
C ASN A 155 7.77 -13.23 6.10
N LEU A 156 8.21 -13.80 4.97
CA LEU A 156 9.34 -13.24 4.21
C LEU A 156 9.06 -11.82 3.72
N ALA A 157 7.85 -11.55 3.21
CA ALA A 157 7.45 -10.22 2.76
C ALA A 157 7.39 -9.22 3.92
N TRP A 158 6.92 -9.68 5.08
CA TRP A 158 6.86 -8.85 6.28
C TRP A 158 8.24 -8.50 6.82
N ASP A 159 9.15 -9.47 6.91
CA ASP A 159 10.54 -9.23 7.33
C ASP A 159 11.25 -8.21 6.41
N ARG A 160 11.03 -8.31 5.11
CA ARG A 160 11.51 -7.30 4.13
C ARG A 160 10.92 -5.92 4.38
N THR A 161 9.63 -5.87 4.69
CA THR A 161 8.91 -4.62 5.00
C THR A 161 9.48 -3.95 6.25
N ILE A 162 9.65 -4.69 7.34
CA ILE A 162 10.20 -4.16 8.58
C ILE A 162 11.66 -3.70 8.39
N THR A 163 12.47 -4.50 7.68
CA THR A 163 13.85 -4.13 7.35
C THR A 163 13.90 -2.82 6.55
N PHE A 164 13.01 -2.68 5.57
CA PHE A 164 12.90 -1.48 4.74
C PHE A 164 12.46 -0.25 5.56
N PHE A 165 11.46 -0.40 6.42
CA PHE A 165 11.05 0.69 7.30
C PHE A 165 12.13 1.07 8.31
N ASN A 166 12.83 0.12 8.91
CA ASN A 166 13.96 0.42 9.79
C ASN A 166 15.06 1.23 9.09
N LYS A 167 15.30 0.97 7.81
CA LYS A 167 16.26 1.73 7.00
C LYS A 167 15.81 3.16 6.72
N HIS A 168 14.53 3.39 6.47
CA HIS A 168 14.04 4.67 5.95
C HIS A 168 13.31 5.54 6.97
N LEU A 169 12.84 4.96 8.09
CA LEU A 169 12.07 5.66 9.13
C LEU A 169 12.84 5.82 10.46
N ALA A 170 14.00 5.20 10.59
CA ALA A 170 14.85 5.36 11.78
C ALA A 170 15.53 6.74 11.82
#